data_0d14d4c79b7eec5acf757abc32951043
#
_entry.id   0d14d4c79b7eec5acf757abc32951043
#
_cell.length_a   1.000
_cell.length_b   1.000
_cell.length_c   1.000
_cell.angle_alpha   90.00
_cell.angle_beta   90.00
_cell.angle_gamma   90.00
#
_symmetry.space_group_name_H-M   'P 1'
#
loop_
_entity.id
_entity.type
_entity.pdbx_description
1 polymer ?
#
loop_
_entity_poly.entity_id
_entity_poly.type
_entity_poly.pdbx_seq_one_letter_code
_entity_poly.pdbx_strand_id
1 'polypeptide(L)'
;MSSNRSEVSAELGLGLVGPQHTIVPLMARLSYSCVDPYAVRMAFDVGTDEPVEWMIARDLLAAALHGSEGLGDVRAWPSAASCDPGVVAIGGGAAGHAILNIAMTSPYGQAQFEASATAIEEFLQRTYQLVATGQESSYLNFDAELTELLSQP
;
A
#
# COMPACT_ATOMS: atom_id res chain seq x y z
N MET A 1 17.02 -23.91 7.90
CA MET A 1 17.15 -22.75 7.00
C MET A 1 16.49 -21.56 7.59
N SER A 2 17.30 -20.67 8.07
CA SER A 2 16.76 -19.40 8.54
C SER A 2 16.34 -18.61 7.31
N SER A 3 15.05 -18.57 7.04
CA SER A 3 14.57 -17.60 6.09
C SER A 3 14.72 -16.23 6.74
N ASN A 4 15.73 -15.50 6.34
CA ASN A 4 15.83 -14.10 6.67
C ASN A 4 14.69 -13.39 5.95
N ARG A 5 13.55 -13.35 6.59
CA ARG A 5 12.44 -12.58 6.05
C ARG A 5 12.73 -11.11 6.28
N SER A 6 13.36 -10.51 5.29
CA SER A 6 13.55 -9.06 5.27
C SER A 6 12.43 -8.35 4.51
N GLU A 7 11.51 -9.12 3.95
CA GLU A 7 10.47 -8.58 3.08
C GLU A 7 9.18 -9.35 3.22
N VAL A 8 8.06 -8.62 3.14
CA VAL A 8 6.72 -9.18 3.11
C VAL A 8 6.08 -8.73 1.80
N SER A 9 5.43 -9.64 1.09
CA SER A 9 4.72 -9.29 -0.13
C SER A 9 3.38 -10.01 -0.20
N ALA A 10 2.45 -9.41 -0.93
CA ALA A 10 1.13 -9.98 -1.18
C ALA A 10 0.62 -9.47 -2.51
N GLU A 11 -0.12 -10.32 -3.21
CA GLU A 11 -0.84 -9.91 -4.40
C GLU A 11 -2.31 -9.77 -4.07
N LEU A 12 -2.92 -8.70 -4.56
CA LEU A 12 -4.34 -8.51 -4.38
C LEU A 12 -4.98 -7.85 -5.59
N GLY A 13 -6.25 -8.15 -5.78
CA GLY A 13 -7.03 -7.50 -6.82
C GLY A 13 -7.48 -6.14 -6.36
N LEU A 14 -7.37 -5.16 -7.24
CA LEU A 14 -7.87 -3.80 -7.02
C LEU A 14 -8.88 -3.47 -8.10
N GLY A 15 -9.75 -2.52 -7.81
CA GLY A 15 -10.61 -1.93 -8.81
C GLY A 15 -10.11 -0.55 -9.18
N LEU A 16 -9.72 -0.37 -10.44
CA LEU A 16 -9.43 0.97 -10.96
C LEU A 16 -10.76 1.64 -11.28
N VAL A 17 -10.98 2.79 -10.67
CA VAL A 17 -12.22 3.55 -10.87
C VAL A 17 -12.08 4.37 -12.14
N GLY A 18 -12.89 4.03 -13.14
CA GLY A 18 -12.93 4.73 -14.39
C GLY A 18 -14.06 5.73 -14.46
N PRO A 19 -14.26 6.35 -15.64
CA PRO A 19 -15.36 7.29 -15.85
C PRO A 19 -16.71 6.65 -15.56
N GLN A 20 -17.64 7.42 -15.01
CA GLN A 20 -19.00 6.98 -14.71
C GLN A 20 -19.03 5.81 -13.71
N HIS A 21 -18.05 5.79 -12.79
CA HIS A 21 -17.93 4.74 -11.78
C HIS A 21 -17.77 3.32 -12.35
N THR A 22 -17.23 3.20 -13.55
CA THR A 22 -16.84 1.89 -14.06
C THR A 22 -15.64 1.39 -13.27
N ILE A 23 -15.62 0.09 -12.97
CA ILE A 23 -14.54 -0.52 -12.22
C ILE A 23 -13.80 -1.49 -13.14
N VAL A 24 -12.49 -1.27 -13.27
CA VAL A 24 -11.63 -2.15 -14.06
C VAL A 24 -10.76 -2.95 -13.10
N PRO A 25 -10.88 -4.29 -13.09
CA PRO A 25 -10.05 -5.11 -12.22
C PRO A 25 -8.58 -5.04 -12.62
N LEU A 26 -7.72 -4.88 -11.62
CA LEU A 26 -6.27 -4.94 -11.80
C LEU A 26 -5.67 -5.80 -10.73
N MET A 27 -4.51 -6.38 -11.03
CA MET A 27 -3.70 -7.02 -10.00
C MET A 27 -2.61 -6.07 -9.54
N ALA A 28 -2.39 -6.05 -8.24
CA ALA A 28 -1.32 -5.27 -7.65
C ALA A 28 -0.50 -6.15 -6.72
N ARG A 29 0.78 -5.87 -6.64
CA ARG A 29 1.66 -6.48 -5.66
C ARG A 29 2.03 -5.44 -4.63
N LEU A 30 1.76 -5.74 -3.37
CA LEU A 30 2.22 -4.95 -2.25
C LEU A 30 3.50 -5.59 -1.73
N SER A 31 4.50 -4.78 -1.46
CA SER A 31 5.73 -5.27 -0.83
C SER A 31 6.22 -4.28 0.21
N TYR A 32 6.87 -4.82 1.25
CA TYR A 32 7.36 -4.05 2.37
C TYR A 32 8.65 -4.69 2.83
N SER A 33 9.67 -3.87 3.06
CA SER A 33 11.00 -4.34 3.44
C SER A 33 11.49 -3.58 4.66
N CYS A 34 12.24 -4.26 5.52
CA CYS A 34 12.89 -3.60 6.65
C CYS A 34 14.01 -2.64 6.21
N VAL A 35 14.42 -2.71 4.96
CA VAL A 35 15.38 -1.74 4.40
C VAL A 35 14.73 -0.36 4.24
N ASP A 36 13.43 -0.34 3.96
CA ASP A 36 12.64 0.90 3.91
C ASP A 36 11.39 0.70 4.75
N PRO A 37 11.48 0.83 6.08
CA PRO A 37 10.39 0.45 6.97
C PRO A 37 9.23 1.45 7.02
N TYR A 38 9.35 2.59 6.35
CA TYR A 38 8.31 3.62 6.38
C TYR A 38 7.31 3.49 5.25
N ALA A 39 7.66 2.80 4.16
CA ALA A 39 6.84 2.80 2.96
C ALA A 39 6.46 1.40 2.51
N VAL A 40 5.27 1.32 1.94
CA VAL A 40 4.78 0.14 1.23
C VAL A 40 4.90 0.44 -0.27
N ARG A 41 5.47 -0.50 -1.01
CA ARG A 41 5.54 -0.40 -2.46
C ARG A 41 4.33 -1.08 -3.06
N MET A 42 3.64 -0.38 -3.94
CA MET A 42 2.53 -0.94 -4.71
C MET A 42 2.92 -0.96 -6.19
N ALA A 43 2.95 -2.14 -6.76
CA ALA A 43 3.25 -2.33 -8.19
C ALA A 43 1.97 -2.78 -8.88
N PHE A 44 1.54 -2.02 -9.87
CA PHE A 44 0.30 -2.29 -10.60
C PHE A 44 0.64 -2.91 -11.95
N ASP A 45 -0.03 -4.01 -12.27
CA ASP A 45 0.08 -4.64 -13.58
C ASP A 45 -0.91 -3.94 -14.53
N VAL A 46 -0.39 -3.09 -15.38
CA VAL A 46 -1.19 -2.30 -16.31
C VAL A 46 -1.07 -2.81 -17.76
N GLY A 47 -0.56 -4.03 -17.93
CA GLY A 47 -0.43 -4.64 -19.25
C GLY A 47 0.78 -4.17 -20.04
N THR A 48 1.70 -3.45 -19.42
CA THR A 48 2.95 -3.03 -20.05
C THR A 48 4.10 -3.91 -19.55
N ASP A 49 5.25 -3.82 -20.20
CA ASP A 49 6.42 -4.61 -19.82
C ASP A 49 6.93 -4.27 -18.42
N GLU A 50 6.74 -3.03 -18.00
CA GLU A 50 7.14 -2.58 -16.67
C GLU A 50 5.91 -2.19 -15.86
N PRO A 51 5.78 -2.69 -14.62
CA PRO A 51 4.68 -2.27 -13.76
C PRO A 51 4.86 -0.82 -13.32
N VAL A 52 3.73 -0.16 -13.06
CA VAL A 52 3.75 1.16 -12.44
C VAL A 52 3.89 0.98 -10.93
N GLU A 53 4.89 1.60 -10.34
CA GLU A 53 5.15 1.47 -8.92
C GLU A 53 4.89 2.78 -8.18
N TRP A 54 4.29 2.67 -7.02
CA TRP A 54 4.07 3.79 -6.10
C TRP A 54 4.55 3.42 -4.71
N MET A 55 5.12 4.38 -4.01
CA MET A 55 5.51 4.23 -2.62
C MET A 55 4.49 4.98 -1.76
N ILE A 56 3.87 4.26 -0.84
CA ILE A 56 2.85 4.83 0.03
C ILE A 56 3.29 4.60 1.47
N ALA A 57 3.22 5.65 2.30
CA ALA A 57 3.60 5.52 3.69
C ALA A 57 2.77 4.45 4.39
N ARG A 58 3.43 3.57 5.13
CA ARG A 58 2.74 2.52 5.89
C ARG A 58 1.74 3.13 6.88
N ASP A 59 2.14 4.19 7.56
CA ASP A 59 1.27 4.86 8.54
C ASP A 59 0.05 5.49 7.88
N LEU A 60 0.18 5.96 6.64
CA LEU A 60 -0.94 6.51 5.90
C LEU A 60 -1.98 5.44 5.61
N LEU A 61 -1.54 4.27 5.15
CA LEU A 61 -2.45 3.16 4.88
C LEU A 61 -3.15 2.70 6.16
N ALA A 62 -2.41 2.61 7.26
CA ALA A 62 -2.97 2.19 8.54
C ALA A 62 -4.03 3.18 9.04
N ALA A 63 -3.72 4.47 8.99
CA ALA A 63 -4.63 5.51 9.43
C ALA A 63 -5.86 5.61 8.53
N ALA A 64 -5.68 5.38 7.24
CA ALA A 64 -6.76 5.46 6.26
C ALA A 64 -7.83 4.38 6.44
N LEU A 65 -7.50 3.29 7.13
CA LEU A 65 -8.51 2.28 7.48
C LEU A 65 -9.54 2.81 8.47
N HIS A 66 -9.22 3.89 9.17
CA HIS A 66 -10.09 4.46 10.20
C HIS A 66 -10.61 5.85 9.86
N GLY A 67 -10.04 6.51 8.86
CA GLY A 67 -10.47 7.85 8.48
C GLY A 67 -9.70 8.34 7.26
N SER A 68 -10.13 9.48 6.73
CA SER A 68 -9.49 10.05 5.55
C SER A 68 -8.08 10.57 5.88
N GLU A 69 -7.10 10.18 5.09
CA GLU A 69 -5.71 10.59 5.26
C GLU A 69 -5.13 11.01 3.92
N GLY A 70 -4.12 11.89 3.97
CA GLY A 70 -3.43 12.32 2.77
C GLY A 70 -2.02 12.73 3.07
N LEU A 71 -1.10 12.43 2.14
CA LEU A 71 0.28 12.85 2.22
C LEU A 71 0.81 13.02 0.80
N GLY A 72 1.19 14.23 0.45
CA GLY A 72 1.67 14.52 -0.88
C GLY A 72 0.60 14.26 -1.93
N ASP A 73 0.94 13.44 -2.90
CA ASP A 73 0.07 13.13 -4.03
C ASP A 73 -0.85 11.94 -3.79
N VAL A 74 -0.84 11.39 -2.58
CA VAL A 74 -1.64 10.22 -2.24
C VAL A 74 -2.69 10.59 -1.19
N ARG A 75 -3.92 10.18 -1.43
CA ARG A 75 -5.02 10.29 -0.47
C ARG A 75 -5.69 8.94 -0.34
N ALA A 76 -6.10 8.59 0.86
CA ALA A 76 -6.79 7.33 1.09
C ALA A 76 -7.89 7.54 2.11
N TRP A 77 -9.01 6.83 1.91
CA TRP A 77 -10.16 6.94 2.82
C TRP A 77 -10.97 5.66 2.79
N PRO A 78 -11.58 5.30 3.93
CA PRO A 78 -12.43 4.12 3.96
C PRO A 78 -13.84 4.46 3.45
N SER A 79 -14.52 3.47 2.92
CA SER A 79 -15.92 3.58 2.58
C SER A 79 -16.60 2.25 2.84
N ALA A 80 -17.94 2.30 2.94
CA ALA A 80 -18.71 1.07 3.06
C ALA A 80 -18.58 0.26 1.77
N ALA A 81 -18.74 -1.06 1.89
CA ALA A 81 -18.72 -1.92 0.72
C ALA A 81 -19.76 -1.45 -0.28
N SER A 82 -19.32 -1.30 -1.54
CA SER A 82 -20.21 -0.94 -2.63
C SER A 82 -21.20 -2.07 -2.88
N CYS A 83 -22.41 -1.72 -3.29
CA CYS A 83 -23.37 -2.72 -3.76
C CYS A 83 -23.00 -3.22 -5.17
N ASP A 84 -21.93 -2.74 -5.73
CA ASP A 84 -21.46 -3.17 -7.04
C ASP A 84 -20.86 -4.58 -6.94
N PRO A 85 -21.43 -5.56 -7.64
CA PRO A 85 -20.94 -6.94 -7.57
C PRO A 85 -19.47 -7.08 -8.00
N GLY A 86 -18.97 -6.19 -8.86
CA GLY A 86 -17.60 -6.25 -9.31
C GLY A 86 -16.60 -5.98 -8.20
N VAL A 87 -16.90 -5.02 -7.33
CA VAL A 87 -16.04 -4.67 -6.21
C VAL A 87 -16.01 -5.80 -5.19
N VAL A 88 -17.17 -6.40 -4.90
CA VAL A 88 -17.25 -7.51 -3.96
C VAL A 88 -16.41 -8.70 -4.47
N ALA A 89 -16.46 -8.95 -5.76
CA ALA A 89 -15.70 -10.06 -6.34
C ALA A 89 -14.19 -9.85 -6.22
N ILE A 90 -13.72 -8.62 -6.38
CA ILE A 90 -12.30 -8.31 -6.28
C ILE A 90 -11.81 -8.48 -4.85
N GLY A 91 -12.56 -7.99 -3.89
CA GLY A 91 -12.16 -8.05 -2.50
C GLY A 91 -12.28 -9.41 -1.85
N GLY A 92 -13.03 -10.33 -2.46
CA GLY A 92 -13.29 -11.63 -1.87
C GLY A 92 -13.94 -11.54 -0.50
N GLY A 93 -14.42 -10.38 -0.12
CA GLY A 93 -14.99 -10.14 1.17
C GLY A 93 -16.46 -10.47 1.24
N ALA A 94 -16.91 -10.87 2.41
CA ALA A 94 -18.33 -11.02 2.67
C ALA A 94 -19.01 -9.66 2.65
N ALA A 95 -20.33 -9.66 2.47
CA ALA A 95 -21.10 -8.44 2.46
C ALA A 95 -20.85 -7.64 3.75
N GLY A 96 -20.66 -6.34 3.61
CA GLY A 96 -20.40 -5.44 4.72
C GLY A 96 -18.94 -5.07 4.95
N HIS A 97 -18.01 -5.65 4.19
CA HIS A 97 -16.61 -5.28 4.33
C HIS A 97 -16.37 -3.88 3.79
N ALA A 98 -15.53 -3.13 4.53
CA ALA A 98 -15.14 -1.80 4.13
C ALA A 98 -14.19 -1.86 2.95
N ILE A 99 -14.22 -0.80 2.16
CA ILE A 99 -13.32 -0.59 1.04
C ILE A 99 -12.33 0.49 1.46
N LEU A 100 -11.07 0.30 1.10
CA LEU A 100 -10.08 1.35 1.18
C LEU A 100 -9.92 1.95 -0.21
N ASN A 101 -10.21 3.24 -0.32
CA ASN A 101 -10.03 3.99 -1.55
C ASN A 101 -8.66 4.65 -1.52
N ILE A 102 -7.93 4.56 -2.62
CA ILE A 102 -6.60 5.18 -2.74
C ILE A 102 -6.60 6.02 -4.01
N ALA A 103 -6.39 7.31 -3.85
CA ALA A 103 -6.29 8.23 -4.98
C ALA A 103 -4.88 8.76 -5.09
N MET A 104 -4.35 8.73 -6.29
CA MET A 104 -3.01 9.18 -6.61
C MET A 104 -3.07 10.24 -7.68
N THR A 105 -2.33 11.32 -7.48
CA THR A 105 -2.28 12.43 -8.41
C THR A 105 -0.86 12.59 -8.93
N SER A 106 -0.72 12.76 -10.23
CA SER A 106 0.57 13.05 -10.86
C SER A 106 0.37 14.19 -11.85
N PRO A 107 1.45 14.78 -12.37
CA PRO A 107 1.31 15.78 -13.43
C PRO A 107 0.59 15.27 -14.66
N TYR A 108 0.56 13.96 -14.86
CA TYR A 108 -0.06 13.33 -16.02
C TYR A 108 -1.52 12.95 -15.81
N GLY A 109 -2.04 13.09 -14.60
CA GLY A 109 -3.42 12.76 -14.32
C GLY A 109 -3.64 12.22 -12.93
N GLN A 110 -4.83 11.67 -12.72
CA GLN A 110 -5.26 11.11 -11.45
C GLN A 110 -5.71 9.68 -11.65
N ALA A 111 -5.47 8.85 -10.64
CA ALA A 111 -5.98 7.49 -10.61
C ALA A 111 -6.58 7.22 -9.24
N GLN A 112 -7.68 6.51 -9.22
CA GLN A 112 -8.33 6.10 -7.97
C GLN A 112 -8.55 4.60 -8.01
N PHE A 113 -8.21 3.94 -6.90
CA PHE A 113 -8.34 2.50 -6.76
C PHE A 113 -9.21 2.18 -5.56
N GLU A 114 -9.93 1.07 -5.67
CA GLU A 114 -10.66 0.50 -4.54
C GLU A 114 -10.02 -0.83 -4.19
N ALA A 115 -9.74 -1.02 -2.90
CA ALA A 115 -9.14 -2.24 -2.39
C ALA A 115 -9.97 -2.75 -1.22
N SER A 116 -9.89 -4.05 -0.96
CA SER A 116 -10.49 -4.61 0.24
C SER A 116 -9.74 -4.08 1.47
N ALA A 117 -10.44 -3.41 2.36
CA ALA A 117 -9.84 -2.93 3.60
C ALA A 117 -9.30 -4.09 4.43
N THR A 118 -9.99 -5.22 4.44
CA THR A 118 -9.54 -6.42 5.15
C THR A 118 -8.22 -6.93 4.59
N ALA A 119 -8.08 -6.98 3.27
CA ALA A 119 -6.85 -7.43 2.64
C ALA A 119 -5.67 -6.51 2.96
N ILE A 120 -5.91 -5.21 2.93
CA ILE A 120 -4.88 -4.22 3.31
C ILE A 120 -4.50 -4.39 4.78
N GLU A 121 -5.48 -4.54 5.66
CA GLU A 121 -5.22 -4.74 7.08
C GLU A 121 -4.40 -6.00 7.34
N GLU A 122 -4.74 -7.10 6.69
CA GLU A 122 -3.99 -8.35 6.82
C GLU A 122 -2.54 -8.19 6.35
N PHE A 123 -2.34 -7.48 5.25
CA PHE A 123 -0.99 -7.19 4.77
C PHE A 123 -0.22 -6.35 5.79
N LEU A 124 -0.84 -5.29 6.32
CA LEU A 124 -0.21 -4.44 7.31
C LEU A 124 0.17 -5.21 8.57
N GLN A 125 -0.69 -6.13 9.02
CA GLN A 125 -0.36 -6.98 10.18
C GLN A 125 0.91 -7.79 9.94
N ARG A 126 1.08 -8.27 8.73
CA ARG A 126 2.31 -8.99 8.37
C ARG A 126 3.52 -8.07 8.38
N THR A 127 3.36 -6.81 7.96
CA THR A 127 4.46 -5.84 8.01
C THR A 127 4.84 -5.52 9.46
N TYR A 128 3.87 -5.49 10.37
CA TYR A 128 4.15 -5.23 11.79
C TYR A 128 4.90 -6.37 12.46
N GLN A 129 4.75 -7.57 11.97
CA GLN A 129 5.54 -8.72 12.44
C GLN A 129 6.99 -8.59 12.02
N LEU A 130 7.25 -7.91 10.91
CA LEU A 130 8.60 -7.66 10.43
C LEU A 130 9.21 -6.44 11.13
N VAL A 131 8.47 -5.34 11.18
CA VAL A 131 8.88 -4.09 11.84
C VAL A 131 7.68 -3.55 12.61
N ALA A 132 7.73 -3.60 13.94
CA ALA A 132 6.63 -3.12 14.77
C ALA A 132 6.43 -1.62 14.60
N THR A 133 5.20 -1.16 14.81
CA THR A 133 4.87 0.25 14.77
C THR A 133 5.72 1.02 15.78
N GLY A 134 6.35 2.10 15.32
CA GLY A 134 7.23 2.90 16.16
C GLY A 134 8.66 2.41 16.19
N GLN A 135 8.96 1.27 15.58
CA GLN A 135 10.31 0.69 15.58
C GLN A 135 11.01 0.87 14.24
N GLU A 136 10.43 1.64 13.33
CA GLU A 136 10.98 1.81 11.99
C GLU A 136 12.39 2.39 12.03
N SER A 137 12.66 3.31 12.92
CA SER A 137 13.97 3.94 13.03
C SER A 137 15.06 2.97 13.47
N SER A 138 14.70 1.86 14.12
CA SER A 138 15.68 0.84 14.53
C SER A 138 16.34 0.16 13.35
N TYR A 139 15.70 0.17 12.20
CA TYR A 139 16.19 -0.48 10.99
C TYR A 139 16.93 0.50 10.07
N LEU A 140 16.96 1.77 10.41
CA LEU A 140 17.70 2.79 9.68
C LEU A 140 18.97 3.11 10.45
N ASN A 141 20.11 2.85 9.82
CA ASN A 141 21.40 3.12 10.42
C ASN A 141 21.85 4.56 10.16
N PHE A 142 20.97 5.53 10.47
CA PHE A 142 21.30 6.94 10.24
C PHE A 142 22.58 7.35 10.96
N ASP A 143 22.72 6.94 12.21
CA ASP A 143 23.90 7.31 12.99
C ASP A 143 25.17 6.72 12.40
N ALA A 144 25.11 5.44 11.98
CA ALA A 144 26.25 4.80 11.35
C ALA A 144 26.57 5.42 10.02
N GLU A 145 25.57 5.68 9.19
CA GLU A 145 25.75 6.33 7.89
C GLU A 145 26.28 7.75 8.04
N LEU A 146 25.73 8.50 8.98
CA LEU A 146 26.18 9.85 9.25
C LEU A 146 27.61 9.87 9.76
N THR A 147 27.95 8.96 10.67
CA THR A 147 29.30 8.83 11.19
C THR A 147 30.28 8.50 10.05
N GLU A 148 29.90 7.59 9.17
CA GLU A 148 30.72 7.22 8.03
C GLU A 148 30.93 8.41 7.09
N LEU A 149 29.87 9.16 6.80
CA LEU A 149 29.96 10.35 5.97
C LEU A 149 30.85 11.41 6.59
N LEU A 150 30.75 11.62 7.91
CA LEU A 150 31.53 12.62 8.62
C LEU A 150 32.99 12.19 8.82
N SER A 151 33.27 10.90 8.79
CA SER A 151 34.62 10.39 8.98
C SER A 151 35.42 10.27 7.68
N GLN A 152 34.78 10.48 6.55
CA GLN A 152 35.48 10.47 5.26
C GLN A 152 36.23 11.78 5.07
N PRO A 153 37.52 11.71 4.67
CA PRO A 153 38.28 12.94 4.43
C PRO A 153 37.80 13.70 3.20
#